data_926e45b710353cac6b4ecaf81b6860a8
#
_entry.id   926e45b710353cac6b4ecaf81b6860a8
#
_cell.length_a   1.000
_cell.length_b   1.000
_cell.length_c   1.000
_cell.angle_alpha   90.00
_cell.angle_beta   90.00
_cell.angle_gamma   90.00
#
_symmetry.space_group_name_H-M   'P 1'
#
loop_
_entity.id
_entity.type
_entity.pdbx_description
1 polymer ?
#
loop_
_entity_poly.entity_id
_entity_poly.type
_entity_poly.pdbx_seq_one_letter_code
_entity_poly.pdbx_strand_id
1 'polypeptide(L)'
;MKNSLLIVSIVAASFTIAPTIQAEDNLSLRVCEYVSANDKKRLRKFLKKRKLKIRTIFNNIQCNSQNLLEFAASSQALDIGEMIIGKLPVKTVTANLDAITKHSAHLAVVANKRIK
;
A
#
# COMPACT_ATOMS: atom_id res chain seq x y z
N MET A 1 -38.37 21.73 41.61
CA MET A 1 -38.09 21.54 41.26
C MET A 1 -37.57 20.92 40.78
N LYS A 2 -37.50 20.72 40.47
CA LYS A 2 -37.04 20.21 39.92
C LYS A 2 -36.63 19.70 39.14
N ASN A 3 -36.50 19.59 38.84
CA ASN A 3 -36.03 19.19 38.07
C ASN A 3 -35.53 18.64 37.29
N SER A 4 -35.40 18.44 36.97
CA SER A 4 -34.88 18.10 36.19
C SER A 4 -34.45 17.55 35.52
N LEU A 5 -34.32 17.32 35.23
CA LEU A 5 -33.77 16.90 34.50
C LEU A 5 -33.40 16.39 33.73
N LEU A 6 -33.26 16.15 33.31
CA LEU A 6 -32.83 15.79 32.54
C LEU A 6 -32.42 15.29 31.78
N ILE A 7 -32.19 15.09 31.30
CA ILE A 7 -31.80 14.77 30.61
C ILE A 7 -31.29 14.28 29.91
N VAL A 8 -31.02 14.05 29.54
CA VAL A 8 -30.48 13.65 28.93
C VAL A 8 -30.10 13.12 28.09
N SER A 9 -29.95 12.88 27.68
CA SER A 9 -29.61 12.49 26.92
C SER A 9 -29.09 12.02 26.17
N ILE A 10 -28.82 11.74 25.73
CA ILE A 10 -28.37 11.35 25.05
C ILE A 10 -27.95 10.95 24.21
N VAL A 11 -27.66 10.82 23.73
CA VAL A 11 -27.25 10.59 22.97
C VAL A 11 -26.79 9.88 22.19
N ALA A 12 -26.63 9.52 21.96
CA ALA A 12 -26.36 8.87 21.34
C ALA A 12 -25.71 8.63 20.40
N ALA A 13 -25.40 8.54 20.09
CA ALA A 13 -24.77 8.44 19.32
C ALA A 13 -24.50 7.73 18.35
N SER A 14 -24.34 7.43 18.02
CA SER A 14 -24.25 6.87 17.19
C SER A 14 -23.59 6.76 16.22
N PHE A 15 -23.15 6.59 15.78
CA PHE A 15 -22.43 6.49 14.97
C PHE A 15 -22.27 5.70 14.05
N THR A 16 -22.09 5.58 13.50
CA THR A 16 -22.07 5.00 12.71
C THR A 16 -21.18 4.81 11.89
N ILE A 17 -20.77 4.34 11.30
CA ILE A 17 -19.81 3.98 10.70
C ILE A 17 -19.92 3.80 9.34
N ALA A 18 -19.12 4.07 8.51
CA ALA A 18 -19.17 3.97 7.12
C ALA A 18 -18.28 2.85 6.67
N PRO A 19 -18.80 1.72 6.57
CA PRO A 19 -17.99 0.55 6.26
C PRO A 19 -17.42 0.53 4.86
N THR A 20 -18.02 1.24 3.94
CA THR A 20 -17.54 1.18 2.58
C THR A 20 -16.13 1.66 2.40
N ILE A 21 -15.74 2.65 3.17
CA ILE A 21 -14.39 3.17 3.08
C ILE A 21 -13.38 2.17 3.53
N GLN A 22 -13.77 1.31 4.43
CA GLN A 22 -12.85 0.38 5.00
C GLN A 22 -12.39 -0.69 4.07
N ALA A 23 -13.15 -0.96 3.01
CA ALA A 23 -12.72 -1.95 2.03
C ALA A 23 -11.45 -1.49 1.35
N GLU A 24 -11.38 -0.21 0.99
CA GLU A 24 -10.17 0.33 0.37
C GLU A 24 -9.03 0.44 1.37
N ASP A 25 -9.35 0.86 2.58
CA ASP A 25 -8.33 0.96 3.61
C ASP A 25 -7.71 -0.39 3.90
N ASN A 26 -8.54 -1.43 3.92
CA ASN A 26 -8.02 -2.77 4.15
C ASN A 26 -7.10 -3.23 3.04
N LEU A 27 -7.41 -2.89 1.81
CA LEU A 27 -6.56 -3.25 0.70
C LEU A 27 -5.19 -2.60 0.85
N SER A 28 -5.16 -1.29 1.06
CA SER A 28 -3.91 -0.59 1.22
C SER A 28 -3.12 -1.09 2.40
N LEU A 29 -3.79 -1.25 3.53
CA LEU A 29 -3.13 -1.70 4.74
C LEU A 29 -2.50 -3.07 4.55
N ARG A 30 -3.25 -4.01 3.97
CA ARG A 30 -2.74 -5.35 3.76
C ARG A 30 -1.56 -5.37 2.81
N VAL A 31 -1.68 -4.65 1.71
CA VAL A 31 -0.60 -4.59 0.74
C VAL A 31 0.65 -3.99 1.39
N CYS A 32 0.48 -2.90 2.13
CA CYS A 32 1.62 -2.29 2.80
C CYS A 32 2.25 -3.21 3.82
N GLU A 33 1.45 -3.98 4.54
CA GLU A 33 1.97 -4.94 5.50
C GLU A 33 2.81 -6.01 4.83
N TYR A 34 2.31 -6.56 3.73
CA TYR A 34 3.05 -7.61 3.02
C TYR A 34 4.34 -7.06 2.44
N VAL A 35 4.31 -5.83 1.93
CA VAL A 35 5.51 -5.21 1.38
C VAL A 35 6.53 -4.99 2.48
N SER A 36 6.13 -4.43 3.61
CA SER A 36 7.08 -4.16 4.67
C SER A 36 7.68 -5.43 5.24
N ALA A 37 6.94 -6.53 5.18
CA ALA A 37 7.44 -7.83 5.65
C ALA A 37 8.22 -8.57 4.56
N ASN A 38 8.29 -8.02 3.37
CA ASN A 38 8.91 -8.68 2.22
C ASN A 38 8.31 -10.05 1.97
N ASP A 39 6.99 -10.16 2.17
CA ASP A 39 6.27 -11.42 2.04
C ASP A 39 5.67 -11.54 0.66
N LYS A 40 6.51 -11.84 -0.31
CA LYS A 40 6.09 -11.91 -1.70
C LYS A 40 5.01 -12.96 -1.92
N LYS A 41 5.14 -14.08 -1.27
CA LYS A 41 4.20 -15.17 -1.46
C LYS A 41 2.80 -14.78 -1.04
N ARG A 42 2.67 -14.16 0.13
CA ARG A 42 1.36 -13.74 0.61
C ARG A 42 0.79 -12.60 -0.21
N LEU A 43 1.64 -11.69 -0.61
CA LEU A 43 1.18 -10.58 -1.44
C LEU A 43 0.61 -11.10 -2.74
N ARG A 44 1.32 -12.02 -3.41
CA ARG A 44 0.85 -12.57 -4.67
C ARG A 44 -0.47 -13.30 -4.49
N LYS A 45 -0.58 -14.07 -3.42
CA LYS A 45 -1.79 -14.82 -3.15
C LYS A 45 -2.97 -13.90 -2.87
N PHE A 46 -2.72 -12.86 -2.09
CA PHE A 46 -3.74 -11.87 -1.77
C PHE A 46 -4.26 -11.17 -3.02
N LEU A 47 -3.35 -10.73 -3.88
CA LEU A 47 -3.74 -10.05 -5.11
C LEU A 47 -4.48 -10.98 -6.05
N LYS A 48 -4.01 -12.21 -6.18
CA LYS A 48 -4.65 -13.18 -7.05
C LYS A 48 -6.07 -13.48 -6.59
N LYS A 49 -6.25 -13.63 -5.30
CA LYS A 49 -7.56 -13.92 -4.74
C LYS A 49 -8.54 -12.80 -5.03
N ARG A 50 -8.06 -11.57 -5.04
CA ARG A 50 -8.90 -10.41 -5.31
C ARG A 50 -8.90 -10.01 -6.77
N LYS A 51 -8.21 -10.77 -7.60
CA LYS A 51 -8.10 -10.52 -9.04
C LYS A 51 -7.54 -9.13 -9.32
N LEU A 52 -6.52 -8.76 -8.55
CA LEU A 52 -5.85 -7.48 -8.69
C LEU A 52 -4.46 -7.65 -9.22
N LYS A 53 -3.98 -6.65 -9.95
CA LYS A 53 -2.63 -6.64 -10.48
C LYS A 53 -1.86 -5.46 -9.94
N ILE A 54 -0.56 -5.64 -9.76
CA ILE A 54 0.31 -4.58 -9.26
C ILE A 54 0.15 -3.31 -10.09
N ARG A 55 0.18 -3.44 -11.41
CA ARG A 55 0.10 -2.25 -12.26
C ARG A 55 -1.22 -1.50 -12.09
N THR A 56 -2.27 -2.23 -11.72
CA THR A 56 -3.58 -1.61 -11.55
C THR A 56 -3.68 -0.85 -10.25
N ILE A 57 -3.11 -1.40 -9.18
CA ILE A 57 -3.25 -0.79 -7.86
C ILE A 57 -2.13 0.19 -7.53
N PHE A 58 -1.06 0.20 -8.30
CA PHE A 58 0.12 1.01 -8.00
C PHE A 58 -0.20 2.48 -7.77
N ASN A 59 -1.04 3.06 -8.60
CA ASN A 59 -1.36 4.48 -8.50
C ASN A 59 -2.33 4.81 -7.37
N ASN A 60 -2.96 3.79 -6.80
CA ASN A 60 -4.00 4.00 -5.79
C ASN A 60 -3.57 3.66 -4.38
N ILE A 61 -2.38 3.12 -4.22
CA ILE A 61 -1.92 2.71 -2.90
C ILE A 61 -0.65 3.45 -2.52
N GLN A 62 -0.65 3.99 -1.31
CA GLN A 62 0.53 4.60 -0.74
C GLN A 62 0.78 4.01 0.63
N CYS A 63 2.04 3.85 0.96
CA CYS A 63 2.48 3.35 2.26
C CYS A 63 3.42 4.41 2.83
N ASN A 64 3.04 5.01 3.95
CA ASN A 64 3.86 6.07 4.57
C ASN A 64 4.17 7.19 3.59
N SER A 65 3.18 7.59 2.81
CA SER A 65 3.31 8.66 1.81
C SER A 65 4.24 8.31 0.67
N GLN A 66 4.57 7.05 0.50
CA GLN A 66 5.40 6.56 -0.58
C GLN A 66 4.59 5.62 -1.45
N ASN A 67 4.88 5.60 -2.76
CA ASN A 67 4.24 4.60 -3.60
C ASN A 67 4.85 3.23 -3.29
N LEU A 68 4.28 2.16 -3.85
CA LEU A 68 4.70 0.81 -3.52
C LEU A 68 6.17 0.54 -3.84
N LEU A 69 6.66 1.13 -4.90
CA LEU A 69 8.03 0.88 -5.33
C LEU A 69 9.03 1.57 -4.39
N GLU A 70 8.77 2.82 -4.08
CA GLU A 70 9.60 3.55 -3.15
C GLU A 70 9.54 2.91 -1.76
N PHE A 71 8.35 2.50 -1.35
CA PHE A 71 8.17 1.87 -0.05
C PHE A 71 8.91 0.55 0.04
N ALA A 72 8.87 -0.25 -1.03
CA ALA A 72 9.62 -1.50 -1.06
C ALA A 72 11.12 -1.24 -0.92
N ALA A 73 11.60 -0.20 -1.60
CA ALA A 73 13.02 0.15 -1.53
C ALA A 73 13.40 0.62 -0.12
N SER A 74 12.62 1.51 0.47
CA SER A 74 12.94 2.04 1.79
C SER A 74 12.78 1.00 2.89
N SER A 75 11.91 0.01 2.69
CA SER A 75 11.72 -1.08 3.66
C SER A 75 12.68 -2.23 3.44
N GLN A 76 13.54 -2.15 2.44
CA GLN A 76 14.45 -3.22 2.07
C GLN A 76 13.71 -4.51 1.75
N ALA A 77 12.54 -4.39 1.14
CA ALA A 77 11.74 -5.52 0.72
C ALA A 77 12.21 -5.94 -0.66
N LEU A 78 13.33 -6.63 -0.71
CA LEU A 78 14.02 -6.88 -1.97
C LEU A 78 13.28 -7.82 -2.90
N ASP A 79 12.71 -8.90 -2.37
CA ASP A 79 11.97 -9.83 -3.21
C ASP A 79 10.74 -9.19 -3.82
N ILE A 80 10.01 -8.45 -2.99
CA ILE A 80 8.82 -7.77 -3.47
C ILE A 80 9.19 -6.64 -4.39
N GLY A 81 10.25 -5.90 -4.07
CA GLY A 81 10.71 -4.83 -4.94
C GLY A 81 11.05 -5.32 -6.33
N GLU A 82 11.75 -6.44 -6.42
CA GLU A 82 12.06 -7.04 -7.73
C GLU A 82 10.78 -7.41 -8.48
N MET A 83 9.83 -8.00 -7.75
CA MET A 83 8.58 -8.38 -8.37
C MET A 83 7.83 -7.16 -8.89
N ILE A 84 7.75 -6.11 -8.09
CA ILE A 84 7.04 -4.89 -8.50
C ILE A 84 7.71 -4.28 -9.72
N ILE A 85 9.04 -4.20 -9.72
CA ILE A 85 9.77 -3.67 -10.86
C ILE A 85 9.44 -4.44 -12.12
N GLY A 86 9.34 -5.77 -12.01
CA GLY A 86 9.03 -6.61 -13.15
C GLY A 86 7.60 -6.52 -13.65
N LYS A 87 6.68 -6.07 -12.79
CA LYS A 87 5.27 -5.98 -13.16
C LYS A 87 4.84 -4.61 -13.65
N LEU A 88 5.62 -3.58 -13.37
CA LEU A 88 5.27 -2.23 -13.77
C LEU A 88 5.78 -1.93 -15.18
N PRO A 89 5.13 -1.01 -15.88
CA PRO A 89 5.66 -0.56 -17.16
C PRO A 89 7.03 0.07 -16.97
N VAL A 90 7.87 -0.07 -17.98
CA VAL A 90 9.23 0.50 -17.95
C VAL A 90 9.18 1.99 -17.65
N LYS A 91 8.21 2.68 -18.21
CA LYS A 91 8.05 4.11 -17.99
C LYS A 91 7.88 4.44 -16.52
N THR A 92 7.08 3.65 -15.82
CA THR A 92 6.83 3.86 -14.40
C THR A 92 8.09 3.56 -13.59
N VAL A 93 8.81 2.51 -13.94
CA VAL A 93 10.06 2.19 -13.25
C VAL A 93 11.08 3.31 -13.44
N THR A 94 11.17 3.83 -14.66
CA THR A 94 12.10 4.92 -14.96
C THR A 94 11.76 6.15 -14.13
N ALA A 95 10.49 6.48 -14.01
CA ALA A 95 10.07 7.64 -13.25
C ALA A 95 10.41 7.50 -11.75
N ASN A 96 10.59 6.29 -11.28
CA ASN A 96 10.87 6.04 -9.87
C ASN A 96 12.34 5.70 -9.59
N LEU A 97 13.17 5.76 -10.62
CA LEU A 97 14.55 5.31 -10.49
C LEU A 97 15.34 6.06 -9.41
N ASP A 98 15.14 7.37 -9.33
CA ASP A 98 15.86 8.17 -8.32
C ASP A 98 15.46 7.74 -6.91
N ALA A 99 14.18 7.54 -6.68
CA ALA A 99 13.70 7.14 -5.37
C ALA A 99 14.20 5.74 -5.02
N ILE A 100 14.21 4.84 -5.99
CA ILE A 100 14.72 3.50 -5.78
C ILE A 100 16.19 3.55 -5.41
N THR A 101 16.97 4.31 -6.18
CA THR A 101 18.41 4.40 -5.98
C THR A 101 18.75 4.98 -4.62
N LYS A 102 17.94 5.94 -4.18
CA LYS A 102 18.16 6.59 -2.91
C LYS A 102 18.05 5.60 -1.74
N HIS A 103 17.17 4.63 -1.85
CA HIS A 103 16.87 3.72 -0.74
C HIS A 103 17.47 2.33 -0.86
N SER A 104 17.75 1.86 -2.08
CA SER A 104 18.21 0.48 -2.25
C SER A 104 19.11 0.34 -3.47
N ALA A 105 20.38 0.10 -3.24
CA ALA A 105 21.32 -0.14 -4.32
C ALA A 105 20.96 -1.41 -5.09
N HIS A 106 20.50 -2.42 -4.36
CA HIS A 106 20.10 -3.68 -4.99
C HIS A 106 18.96 -3.48 -5.99
N LEU A 107 17.91 -2.79 -5.54
CA LEU A 107 16.77 -2.57 -6.41
C LEU A 107 17.09 -1.60 -7.54
N ALA A 108 18.04 -0.70 -7.34
CA ALA A 108 18.49 0.18 -8.40
C ALA A 108 19.09 -0.63 -9.55
N VAL A 109 19.88 -1.66 -9.22
CA VAL A 109 20.45 -2.53 -10.25
C VAL A 109 19.35 -3.25 -11.00
N VAL A 110 18.37 -3.80 -10.27
CA VAL A 110 17.25 -4.50 -10.89
C VAL A 110 16.47 -3.56 -11.80
N ALA A 111 16.21 -2.35 -11.33
CA ALA A 111 15.46 -1.36 -12.11
C ALA A 111 16.22 -0.99 -13.38
N ASN A 112 17.52 -0.79 -13.28
CA ASN A 112 18.32 -0.44 -14.45
C ASN A 112 18.33 -1.55 -15.49
N LYS A 113 18.37 -2.80 -15.06
CA LYS A 113 18.27 -3.92 -15.98
C LYS A 113 16.92 -3.95 -16.68
N ARG A 114 15.88 -3.63 -15.95
CA ARG A 114 14.53 -3.62 -16.51
C ARG A 114 14.36 -2.55 -17.56
N ILE A 115 14.97 -1.39 -17.34
CA ILE A 115 14.84 -0.24 -18.23
C ILE A 115 15.58 -0.45 -19.54
N LYS A 116 16.68 -1.15 -19.51
CA LYS A 116 17.44 -1.41 -20.74
C LYS A 116 16.69 -2.35 -21.70
#